data_61e9a8f70b93a00995ecf40a684f85fe
#
_entry.id   61e9a8f70b93a00995ecf40a684f85fe
#
_cell.length_a   1.000
_cell.length_b   1.000
_cell.length_c   1.000
_cell.angle_alpha   90.00
_cell.angle_beta   90.00
_cell.angle_gamma   90.00
#
_symmetry.space_group_name_H-M   'P 1'
#
loop_
_entity.id
_entity.type
_entity.pdbx_description
1 polymer ?
#
loop_
_entity_poly.entity_id
_entity_poly.type
_entity_poly.pdbx_seq_one_letter_code
_entity_poly.pdbx_strand_id
1 'polypeptide(L)' 'QLIENHHGALERLLKFLDEPHVAGDCFPPLFKRKIGKGEYGLALVEAIAHLNHLYHLGQVSRVRRADGAWLWQKKD' A
#
# COMPACT_ATOMS: atom_id res chain seq x y z
N GLN A 1 -8.03 15.30 -1.23
CA GLN A 1 -7.35 14.08 -0.83
C GLN A 1 -7.02 13.20 -2.02
N LEU A 2 -5.94 12.44 -1.89
CA LEU A 2 -5.53 11.49 -2.93
C LEU A 2 -6.43 10.26 -2.95
N ILE A 3 -6.97 9.86 -1.80
CA ILE A 3 -7.78 8.64 -1.66
C ILE A 3 -9.23 9.04 -1.44
N GLU A 4 -10.10 8.65 -2.36
CA GLU A 4 -11.51 9.03 -2.32
C GLU A 4 -12.34 8.19 -1.36
N ASN A 5 -12.04 6.90 -1.23
CA ASN A 5 -12.83 5.98 -0.46
C ASN A 5 -11.91 5.11 0.39
N HIS A 6 -11.91 5.37 1.69
CA HIS A 6 -11.00 4.70 2.63
C HIS A 6 -11.26 3.20 2.72
N HIS A 7 -12.53 2.78 2.84
CA HIS A 7 -12.87 1.36 2.92
C HIS A 7 -12.60 0.63 1.61
N GLY A 8 -13.03 1.22 0.50
CA GLY A 8 -12.78 0.63 -0.80
C GLY A 8 -11.29 0.54 -1.11
N ALA A 9 -10.54 1.55 -0.70
CA ALA A 9 -9.09 1.57 -0.88
C ALA A 9 -8.42 0.41 -0.14
N LEU A 10 -8.82 0.16 1.11
CA LEU A 10 -8.24 -0.93 1.90
C LEU A 10 -8.58 -2.29 1.29
N GLU A 11 -9.80 -2.49 0.82
CA GLU A 11 -10.19 -3.73 0.17
C GLU A 11 -9.39 -3.97 -1.11
N ARG A 12 -9.24 -2.94 -1.93
CA ARG A 12 -8.46 -3.03 -3.17
C ARG A 12 -7.01 -3.33 -2.87
N LEU A 13 -6.47 -2.70 -1.83
CA LEU A 13 -5.09 -2.93 -1.42
C LEU A 13 -4.87 -4.38 -0.97
N LEU A 14 -5.79 -4.93 -0.18
CA LEU A 14 -5.71 -6.32 0.25
C LEU A 14 -5.70 -7.28 -0.94
N LYS A 15 -6.56 -7.05 -1.93
CA LYS A 15 -6.58 -7.89 -3.14
C LYS A 15 -5.27 -7.77 -3.91
N PHE A 16 -4.73 -6.57 -4.01
CA PHE A 16 -3.47 -6.32 -4.69
C PHE A 16 -2.31 -7.05 -4.02
N LEU A 17 -2.36 -7.19 -2.70
CA LEU A 17 -1.32 -7.82 -1.91
C LEU A 17 -1.42 -9.35 -1.85
N ASP A 18 -2.19 -9.94 -2.72
CA ASP A 18 -2.20 -11.40 -2.92
C ASP A 18 -0.79 -11.89 -3.24
N GLU A 19 0.01 -11.06 -3.90
CA GLU A 19 1.43 -11.27 -4.10
C GLU A 19 2.20 -10.18 -3.34
N PRO A 20 3.48 -10.44 -2.96
CA PRO A 20 4.28 -9.44 -2.25
C PRO A 20 4.57 -8.21 -3.12
N HIS A 21 4.43 -7.02 -2.52
CA HIS A 21 4.73 -5.75 -3.20
C HIS A 21 5.39 -4.78 -2.24
N VAL A 22 6.23 -3.91 -2.78
CA VAL A 22 6.75 -2.76 -2.03
C VAL A 22 5.69 -1.65 -2.00
N ALA A 23 5.82 -0.71 -1.06
CA ALA A 23 4.84 0.37 -0.91
C ALA A 23 4.66 1.20 -2.19
N GLY A 24 5.75 1.45 -2.91
CA GLY A 24 5.69 2.23 -4.15
C GLY A 24 4.87 1.58 -5.26
N ASP A 25 4.68 0.26 -5.19
CA ASP A 25 3.86 -0.47 -6.16
C ASP A 25 2.38 -0.44 -5.81
N CYS A 26 2.02 0.07 -4.63
CA CYS A 26 0.66 0.01 -4.12
C CYS A 26 -0.20 1.20 -4.52
N PHE A 27 0.28 2.06 -5.41
CA PHE A 27 -0.47 3.24 -5.83
C PHE A 27 -1.73 2.90 -6.63
N PRO A 28 -1.68 1.97 -7.62
CA PRO A 28 -2.90 1.70 -8.40
C PRO A 28 -4.12 1.29 -7.59
N PRO A 29 -4.00 0.42 -6.56
CA PRO A 29 -5.19 0.08 -5.78
C PRO A 29 -5.67 1.19 -4.86
N LEU A 30 -4.81 2.15 -4.51
CA LEU A 30 -5.14 3.21 -3.56
C LEU A 30 -5.62 4.49 -4.23
N PHE A 31 -5.10 4.83 -5.40
CA PHE A 31 -5.37 6.10 -6.06
C PHE A 31 -6.03 5.88 -7.40
N LYS A 32 -7.06 6.65 -7.69
CA LYS A 32 -7.81 6.53 -8.94
C LYS A 32 -7.15 7.22 -10.11
N ARG A 33 -6.15 8.05 -9.84
CA ARG A 33 -5.43 8.77 -10.88
C ARG A 33 -3.94 8.48 -10.80
N LYS A 34 -3.26 8.74 -11.89
CA LYS A 34 -1.82 8.57 -11.97
C LYS A 34 -1.14 9.60 -11.04
N ILE A 35 -0.15 9.14 -10.28
CA ILE A 35 0.60 9.99 -9.37
C ILE A 35 1.76 10.64 -10.10
N GLY A 36 1.78 11.96 -10.11
CA GLY A 36 2.86 12.72 -10.72
C GLY A 36 4.08 12.83 -9.81
N LYS A 37 5.18 13.29 -10.36
CA LYS A 37 6.45 13.40 -9.62
C LYS A 37 6.33 14.27 -8.38
N GLY A 38 5.60 15.37 -8.46
CA GLY A 38 5.43 16.27 -7.33
C GLY A 38 4.59 15.70 -6.19
N GLU A 39 3.86 14.63 -6.46
CA GLU A 39 2.96 13.99 -5.50
C GLU A 39 3.52 12.67 -4.95
N TYR A 40 4.64 12.21 -5.48
CA TYR A 40 5.16 10.87 -5.15
C TYR A 40 5.41 10.70 -3.66
N GLY A 41 6.08 11.66 -3.04
CA GLY A 41 6.39 11.58 -1.61
C GLY A 41 5.13 11.50 -0.75
N LEU A 42 4.13 12.34 -1.05
CA LEU A 42 2.87 12.33 -0.34
C LEU A 42 2.11 11.03 -0.57
N ALA A 43 2.08 10.55 -1.80
CA ALA A 43 1.43 9.28 -2.13
C ALA A 43 2.09 8.12 -1.41
N LEU A 44 3.41 8.13 -1.31
CA LEU A 44 4.14 7.08 -0.60
C LEU A 44 3.83 7.07 0.88
N VAL A 45 3.76 8.23 1.51
CA VAL A 45 3.37 8.34 2.93
C VAL A 45 1.97 7.78 3.15
N GLU A 46 1.03 8.12 2.27
CA GLU A 46 -0.34 7.60 2.35
C GLU A 46 -0.38 6.09 2.17
N ALA A 47 0.39 5.56 1.21
CA ALA A 47 0.45 4.13 0.97
C ALA A 47 1.00 3.39 2.20
N ILE A 48 2.08 3.90 2.77
CA ILE A 48 2.68 3.29 3.96
C ILE A 48 1.72 3.34 5.14
N ALA A 49 1.01 4.45 5.32
CA ALA A 49 0.02 4.58 6.40
C ALA A 49 -1.08 3.51 6.28
N HIS A 50 -1.57 3.26 5.06
CA HIS A 50 -2.59 2.24 4.84
C HIS A 50 -2.04 0.83 5.05
N LEU A 51 -0.83 0.57 4.59
CA LEU A 51 -0.17 -0.72 4.79
C LEU A 51 0.06 -0.99 6.28
N ASN A 52 0.52 0.01 7.02
CA ASN A 52 0.71 -0.12 8.46
C ASN A 52 -0.61 -0.36 9.18
N HIS A 53 -1.68 0.29 8.75
CA HIS A 53 -3.00 0.07 9.32
C HIS A 53 -3.42 -1.40 9.16
N LEU A 54 -3.28 -1.94 7.96
CA LEU A 54 -3.58 -3.35 7.70
C LEU A 54 -2.66 -4.29 8.49
N TYR A 55 -1.40 -3.92 8.64
CA TYR A 55 -0.45 -4.70 9.41
C TYR A 55 -0.86 -4.76 10.89
N HIS A 56 -1.25 -3.65 11.47
CA HIS A 56 -1.69 -3.60 12.87
C HIS A 56 -3.01 -4.35 13.08
N LEU A 57 -3.85 -4.42 12.05
CA LEU A 57 -5.06 -5.24 12.09
C LEU A 57 -4.78 -6.74 11.91
N GLY A 58 -3.54 -7.11 11.61
CA GLY A 58 -3.17 -8.50 11.40
C GLY A 58 -3.59 -9.06 10.06
N GLN A 59 -3.93 -8.20 9.09
CA GLN A 59 -4.42 -8.62 7.78
C GLN A 59 -3.33 -8.76 6.74
N VAL A 60 -2.17 -8.16 6.95
CA VAL A 60 -1.01 -8.31 6.08
C VAL A 60 0.23 -8.61 6.90
N SER A 61 1.18 -9.27 6.26
CA SER A 61 2.52 -9.46 6.80
C SER A 61 3.51 -8.61 6.02
N ARG A 62 4.70 -8.45 6.56
CA ARG A 62 5.77 -7.75 5.85
C ARG A 62 7.09 -8.45 6.09
N VAL A 63 7.94 -8.43 5.07
CA VAL A 63 9.28 -9.02 5.13
C VAL A 63 10.25 -8.01 4.55
N ARG A 64 11.41 -7.88 5.17
CA ARG A 64 12.43 -6.96 4.69
C ARG A 64 13.22 -7.60 3.56
N ARG A 65 13.28 -6.91 2.44
CA ARG A 65 14.06 -7.36 1.29
C ARG A 65 15.54 -7.06 1.53
N ALA A 66 16.42 -7.73 0.79
CA ALA A 66 17.87 -7.57 0.96
C ALA A 66 18.36 -6.13 0.81
N ASP A 67 17.69 -5.33 -0.01
CA ASP A 67 18.02 -3.92 -0.22
C ASP A 67 17.42 -2.98 0.85
N GLY A 68 16.76 -3.53 1.85
CA GLY A 68 16.16 -2.76 2.94
C GLY A 68 14.70 -2.38 2.73
N ALA A 69 14.14 -2.61 1.55
CA ALA A 69 12.74 -2.31 1.28
C ALA A 69 11.83 -3.36 1.95
N TRP A 70 10.65 -2.91 2.39
CA TRP A 70 9.64 -3.82 2.93
C TRP A 70 8.77 -4.36 1.81
N LEU A 71 8.54 -5.68 1.82
CA LEU A 71 7.56 -6.35 0.98
C LEU A 71 6.34 -6.66 1.82
N TRP A 72 5.17 -6.24 1.37
CA TRP A 72 3.91 -6.42 2.07
C TRP A 72 3.07 -7.45 1.33
N GLN A 73 2.41 -8.32 2.07
CA GLN A 73 1.60 -9.38 1.49
C GLN A 73 0.42 -9.69 2.40
N LYS A 74 -0.73 -9.99 1.80
CA LYS A 74 -1.93 -10.40 2.53
C LYS A 74 -1.64 -11.71 3.28
N LYS A 75 -2.07 -11.78 4.52
CA LYS A 75 -2.02 -13.02 5.28
C LYS A 75 -3.12 -13.97 4.85
N ASP A 76 -2.78 -15.25 4.90
CA ASP A 76 -3.77 -16.31 4.62
C ASP A 76 -4.77 -16.46 5.75
#